data_d37cb16797c4c84db8b67101d66ecdee
#
_entry.id   d37cb16797c4c84db8b67101d66ecdee
#
_cell.length_a   1.000
_cell.length_b   1.000
_cell.length_c   1.000
_cell.angle_alpha   90.00
_cell.angle_beta   90.00
_cell.angle_gamma   90.00
#
_symmetry.space_group_name_H-M   'P 1'
#
loop_
_entity.id
_entity.type
_entity.pdbx_description
1 polymer ?
#
loop_
_entity_poly.entity_id
_entity_poly.type
_entity_poly.pdbx_seq_one_letter_code
_entity_poly.pdbx_strand_id
1 'polypeptide(L)'
;MKYIKPINEFWGDVLKRDLLGETREEDKFHTKEDLREYLKSEIKKQGENVVIQNLDVSLITDLSNLFDTIADNVKTLDLSGWKTSGVSDMCNMFYYCVKLESLDLSGWDTSKVDSMSGMFYYCIKLESLDLSGWDTSCVKSMDRMFYNCSSLKSLDLSGWNTSNVENMSRMFCRCGHIKSLDLSGWNTSNVNYMSDMFWGCGNLKSLDLSSWNTSNVKDMSCMFVECIKLKSLNLSGWDTSNVDFMSNMFTNSSAPYEVVNNKIVKQ
;
A
#
# COMPACT_ATOMS: atom_id res chain seq x y z
N MET A 1 -27.55 -8.23 -37.56
CA MET A 1 -27.11 -8.33 -36.16
C MET A 1 -25.59 -8.50 -36.16
N LYS A 2 -24.82 -7.52 -35.65
CA LYS A 2 -23.39 -7.74 -35.43
C LYS A 2 -23.28 -8.77 -34.29
N TYR A 3 -22.58 -9.86 -34.55
CA TYR A 3 -22.25 -10.86 -33.53
C TYR A 3 -21.33 -10.19 -32.53
N ILE A 4 -21.83 -9.91 -31.34
CA ILE A 4 -21.02 -9.40 -30.21
C ILE A 4 -20.37 -10.61 -29.57
N LYS A 5 -19.06 -10.77 -29.73
CA LYS A 5 -18.30 -11.81 -29.03
C LYS A 5 -18.50 -11.67 -27.52
N PRO A 6 -18.56 -12.80 -26.77
CA PRO A 6 -18.47 -12.75 -25.32
C PRO A 6 -17.21 -11.96 -24.89
N ILE A 7 -17.32 -11.16 -23.85
CA ILE A 7 -16.25 -10.26 -23.36
C ILE A 7 -14.90 -10.99 -23.21
N ASN A 8 -14.95 -12.22 -22.72
CA ASN A 8 -13.75 -13.06 -22.49
C ASN A 8 -13.04 -13.50 -23.77
N GLU A 9 -13.79 -13.79 -24.84
CA GLU A 9 -13.22 -14.14 -26.14
C GLU A 9 -12.60 -12.91 -26.78
N PHE A 10 -13.26 -11.75 -26.68
CA PHE A 10 -12.73 -10.50 -27.19
C PHE A 10 -11.38 -10.17 -26.56
N TRP A 11 -11.29 -10.14 -25.23
CA TRP A 11 -10.05 -9.80 -24.53
C TRP A 11 -8.96 -10.87 -24.67
N GLY A 12 -9.32 -12.13 -24.82
CA GLY A 12 -8.35 -13.19 -25.14
C GLY A 12 -7.67 -12.99 -26.49
N ASP A 13 -8.40 -12.50 -27.51
CA ASP A 13 -7.82 -12.17 -28.82
C ASP A 13 -6.98 -10.87 -28.76
N VAL A 14 -7.40 -9.90 -27.94
CA VAL A 14 -6.65 -8.65 -27.69
C VAL A 14 -5.28 -8.96 -27.10
N LEU A 15 -5.23 -9.78 -26.02
CA LEU A 15 -3.97 -10.15 -25.36
C LEU A 15 -3.00 -10.87 -26.30
N LYS A 16 -3.50 -11.75 -27.19
CA LYS A 16 -2.65 -12.40 -28.19
C LYS A 16 -2.04 -11.38 -29.15
N ARG A 17 -2.79 -10.36 -29.54
CA ARG A 17 -2.31 -9.28 -30.43
C ARG A 17 -1.29 -8.38 -29.71
N ASP A 18 -1.51 -8.09 -28.42
CA ASP A 18 -0.56 -7.30 -27.62
C ASP A 18 0.81 -7.99 -27.50
N LEU A 19 0.82 -9.30 -27.26
CA LEU A 19 2.06 -10.10 -27.27
C LEU A 19 2.81 -10.07 -28.61
N LEU A 20 2.09 -9.81 -29.71
CA LEU A 20 2.65 -9.66 -31.06
C LEU A 20 2.97 -8.20 -31.41
N GLY A 21 2.68 -7.24 -30.53
CA GLY A 21 2.82 -5.80 -30.80
C GLY A 21 1.77 -5.25 -31.77
N GLU A 22 0.63 -5.92 -31.94
CA GLU A 22 -0.44 -5.59 -32.88
C GLU A 22 -1.66 -4.93 -32.24
N THR A 23 -1.60 -4.58 -30.92
CA THR A 23 -2.73 -3.97 -30.20
C THR A 23 -3.09 -2.59 -30.74
N ARG A 24 -4.38 -2.33 -30.86
CA ARG A 24 -4.95 -1.05 -31.28
C ARG A 24 -5.55 -0.33 -30.08
N GLU A 25 -5.84 0.98 -30.23
CA GLU A 25 -6.50 1.77 -29.18
C GLU A 25 -7.84 1.15 -28.74
N GLU A 26 -8.59 0.61 -29.69
CA GLU A 26 -9.87 -0.07 -29.45
C GLU A 26 -9.77 -1.40 -28.69
N ASP A 27 -8.54 -1.92 -28.52
CA ASP A 27 -8.26 -3.18 -27.82
C ASP A 27 -7.90 -2.98 -26.35
N LYS A 28 -7.85 -1.73 -25.86
CA LYS A 28 -7.54 -1.40 -24.45
C LYS A 28 -8.78 -1.46 -23.57
N PHE A 29 -8.57 -1.66 -22.28
CA PHE A 29 -9.65 -1.48 -21.32
C PHE A 29 -9.99 0.00 -21.16
N HIS A 30 -11.24 0.36 -21.35
CA HIS A 30 -11.74 1.73 -21.25
C HIS A 30 -12.42 2.01 -19.91
N THR A 31 -12.95 0.98 -19.25
CA THR A 31 -13.64 1.13 -17.96
C THR A 31 -13.10 0.13 -16.94
N LYS A 32 -13.19 0.51 -15.67
CA LYS A 32 -12.88 -0.37 -14.54
C LYS A 32 -13.84 -1.57 -14.50
N GLU A 33 -15.10 -1.36 -14.86
CA GLU A 33 -16.13 -2.37 -14.89
C GLU A 33 -15.81 -3.48 -15.90
N ASP A 34 -15.40 -3.15 -17.11
CA ASP A 34 -15.00 -4.13 -18.15
C ASP A 34 -13.76 -4.93 -17.70
N LEU A 35 -12.77 -4.23 -17.15
CA LEU A 35 -11.59 -4.86 -16.56
C LEU A 35 -11.98 -5.82 -15.43
N ARG A 36 -12.85 -5.39 -14.51
CA ARG A 36 -13.28 -6.20 -13.38
C ARG A 36 -14.03 -7.46 -13.81
N GLU A 37 -14.91 -7.38 -14.81
CA GLU A 37 -15.60 -8.55 -15.35
C GLU A 37 -14.64 -9.53 -16.04
N TYR A 38 -13.66 -9.01 -16.78
CA TYR A 38 -12.59 -9.83 -17.33
C TYR A 38 -11.80 -10.56 -16.24
N LEU A 39 -11.35 -9.84 -15.21
CA LEU A 39 -10.60 -10.39 -14.07
C LEU A 39 -11.39 -11.47 -13.33
N LYS A 40 -12.68 -11.27 -13.06
CA LYS A 40 -13.56 -12.29 -12.46
C LYS A 40 -13.56 -13.59 -13.27
N SER A 41 -13.64 -13.44 -14.58
CA SER A 41 -13.64 -14.58 -15.48
C SER A 41 -12.31 -15.33 -15.45
N GLU A 42 -11.18 -14.62 -15.49
CA GLU A 42 -9.84 -15.23 -15.45
C GLU A 42 -9.56 -15.88 -14.09
N ILE A 43 -9.89 -15.23 -12.98
CA ILE A 43 -9.78 -15.79 -11.64
C ILE A 43 -10.62 -17.07 -11.50
N LYS A 44 -11.85 -17.06 -12.03
CA LYS A 44 -12.70 -18.26 -12.01
C LYS A 44 -12.12 -19.43 -12.81
N LYS A 45 -11.42 -19.16 -13.92
CA LYS A 45 -10.77 -20.19 -14.75
C LYS A 45 -9.50 -20.74 -14.10
N GLN A 46 -8.68 -19.86 -13.51
CA GLN A 46 -7.35 -20.19 -13.01
C GLN A 46 -7.35 -20.64 -11.53
N GLY A 47 -8.39 -20.29 -10.76
CA GLY A 47 -8.54 -20.68 -9.37
C GLY A 47 -7.67 -19.92 -8.39
N GLU A 48 -6.84 -20.61 -7.58
CA GLU A 48 -6.07 -19.99 -6.50
C GLU A 48 -4.77 -19.32 -6.96
N ASN A 49 -4.24 -19.71 -8.12
CA ASN A 49 -2.96 -19.23 -8.66
C ASN A 49 -3.21 -18.55 -10.00
N VAL A 50 -3.23 -17.22 -9.98
CA VAL A 50 -3.71 -16.41 -11.10
C VAL A 50 -2.55 -15.67 -11.76
N VAL A 51 -2.44 -15.76 -13.09
CA VAL A 51 -1.47 -15.06 -13.90
C VAL A 51 -2.20 -14.26 -14.97
N ILE A 52 -2.15 -12.94 -14.88
CA ILE A 52 -2.79 -12.00 -15.80
C ILE A 52 -1.80 -10.87 -16.07
N GLN A 53 -0.84 -11.12 -16.95
CA GLN A 53 0.27 -10.22 -17.26
C GLN A 53 -0.03 -9.29 -18.43
N ASN A 54 0.71 -8.19 -18.52
CA ASN A 54 0.82 -7.31 -19.69
C ASN A 54 -0.51 -6.68 -20.17
N LEU A 55 -1.48 -6.46 -19.27
CA LEU A 55 -2.70 -5.74 -19.63
C LEU A 55 -2.45 -4.25 -19.88
N ASP A 56 -3.07 -3.70 -20.92
CA ASP A 56 -3.09 -2.27 -21.14
C ASP A 56 -4.32 -1.65 -20.47
N VAL A 57 -4.09 -1.04 -19.29
CA VAL A 57 -5.08 -0.31 -18.51
C VAL A 57 -4.79 1.19 -18.47
N SER A 58 -3.96 1.69 -19.41
CA SER A 58 -3.51 3.09 -19.43
C SER A 58 -4.60 4.12 -19.64
N LEU A 59 -5.78 3.70 -20.08
CA LEU A 59 -6.97 4.57 -20.23
C LEU A 59 -7.83 4.62 -18.97
N ILE A 60 -7.56 3.75 -17.98
CA ILE A 60 -8.27 3.72 -16.70
C ILE A 60 -7.49 4.58 -15.71
N THR A 61 -8.17 5.53 -15.09
CA THR A 61 -7.58 6.42 -14.08
C THR A 61 -7.83 5.94 -12.65
N ASP A 62 -8.89 5.14 -12.43
CA ASP A 62 -9.33 4.66 -11.13
C ASP A 62 -9.31 3.12 -11.09
N LEU A 63 -8.39 2.53 -10.33
CA LEU A 63 -8.33 1.11 -10.01
C LEU A 63 -8.73 0.82 -8.54
N SER A 64 -9.36 1.77 -7.87
CA SER A 64 -9.78 1.59 -6.48
C SER A 64 -10.72 0.39 -6.33
N ASN A 65 -10.53 -0.39 -5.25
CA ASN A 65 -11.34 -1.56 -4.92
C ASN A 65 -11.41 -2.63 -6.05
N LEU A 66 -10.44 -2.66 -6.99
CA LEU A 66 -10.53 -3.51 -8.18
C LEU A 66 -10.67 -4.99 -7.85
N PHE A 67 -9.92 -5.48 -6.86
CA PHE A 67 -9.91 -6.88 -6.45
C PHE A 67 -10.84 -7.19 -5.25
N ASP A 68 -11.54 -6.19 -4.71
CA ASP A 68 -12.51 -6.40 -3.64
C ASP A 68 -13.53 -7.48 -4.02
N THR A 69 -13.70 -8.51 -3.17
CA THR A 69 -14.60 -9.66 -3.36
C THR A 69 -14.32 -10.58 -4.54
N ILE A 70 -13.46 -10.21 -5.49
CA ILE A 70 -13.15 -11.10 -6.63
C ILE A 70 -11.91 -11.96 -6.40
N ALA A 71 -11.05 -11.59 -5.46
CA ALA A 71 -9.81 -12.30 -5.14
C ALA A 71 -9.84 -13.04 -3.77
N ASP A 72 -11.02 -13.30 -3.21
CA ASP A 72 -11.19 -13.91 -1.88
C ASP A 72 -10.48 -15.27 -1.71
N ASN A 73 -10.30 -16.01 -2.79
CA ASN A 73 -9.67 -17.34 -2.79
C ASN A 73 -8.31 -17.37 -3.47
N VAL A 74 -7.82 -16.24 -3.99
CA VAL A 74 -6.54 -16.15 -4.70
C VAL A 74 -5.39 -16.21 -3.69
N LYS A 75 -4.42 -17.09 -3.92
CA LYS A 75 -3.19 -17.24 -3.14
C LYS A 75 -2.01 -16.57 -3.81
N THR A 76 -1.90 -16.73 -5.12
CA THR A 76 -0.85 -16.07 -5.90
C THR A 76 -1.47 -15.27 -7.04
N LEU A 77 -1.00 -14.05 -7.23
CA LEU A 77 -1.50 -13.15 -8.24
C LEU A 77 -0.32 -12.47 -8.94
N ASP A 78 -0.17 -12.76 -10.22
CA ASP A 78 0.85 -12.13 -11.06
C ASP A 78 0.17 -11.16 -12.03
N LEU A 79 0.42 -9.87 -11.83
CA LEU A 79 -0.07 -8.74 -12.62
C LEU A 79 1.07 -7.96 -13.24
N SER A 80 2.23 -8.62 -13.43
CA SER A 80 3.43 -7.99 -13.96
C SER A 80 3.21 -7.43 -15.37
N GLY A 81 3.89 -6.33 -15.66
CA GLY A 81 3.85 -5.69 -16.97
C GLY A 81 2.55 -4.97 -17.34
N TRP A 82 1.63 -4.77 -16.38
CA TRP A 82 0.46 -3.93 -16.69
C TRP A 82 0.87 -2.51 -17.02
N LYS A 83 0.31 -1.94 -18.09
CA LYS A 83 0.54 -0.54 -18.49
C LYS A 83 -0.39 0.36 -17.67
N THR A 84 0.10 0.86 -16.54
CA THR A 84 -0.69 1.62 -15.56
C THR A 84 -0.47 3.13 -15.63
N SER A 85 0.18 3.64 -16.67
CA SER A 85 0.59 5.06 -16.80
C SER A 85 -0.55 6.09 -16.77
N GLY A 86 -1.81 5.67 -16.87
CA GLY A 86 -2.99 6.52 -16.72
C GLY A 86 -3.57 6.55 -15.31
N VAL A 87 -3.17 5.61 -14.46
CA VAL A 87 -3.81 5.39 -13.15
C VAL A 87 -3.40 6.46 -12.15
N SER A 88 -4.38 7.07 -11.51
CA SER A 88 -4.19 8.06 -10.44
C SER A 88 -4.73 7.60 -9.08
N ASP A 89 -5.67 6.67 -9.04
CA ASP A 89 -6.25 6.16 -7.79
C ASP A 89 -6.10 4.63 -7.69
N MET A 90 -5.41 4.18 -6.63
CA MET A 90 -5.23 2.78 -6.27
C MET A 90 -5.76 2.47 -4.86
N CYS A 91 -6.69 3.30 -4.33
CA CYS A 91 -7.30 3.09 -3.02
C CYS A 91 -7.90 1.69 -2.89
N ASN A 92 -7.57 0.99 -1.79
CA ASN A 92 -8.17 -0.31 -1.46
C ASN A 92 -8.08 -1.36 -2.58
N MET A 93 -7.12 -1.26 -3.52
CA MET A 93 -7.09 -2.11 -4.71
C MET A 93 -7.09 -3.60 -4.37
N PHE A 94 -6.36 -4.01 -3.32
CA PHE A 94 -6.28 -5.39 -2.82
C PHE A 94 -6.91 -5.53 -1.43
N TYR A 95 -7.94 -4.73 -1.14
CA TYR A 95 -8.64 -4.71 0.13
C TYR A 95 -9.21 -6.09 0.47
N TYR A 96 -8.89 -6.59 1.69
CA TYR A 96 -9.32 -7.91 2.19
C TYR A 96 -8.90 -9.12 1.34
N CYS A 97 -7.83 -9.03 0.55
CA CYS A 97 -7.26 -10.21 -0.10
C CYS A 97 -6.59 -11.13 0.94
N VAL A 98 -7.39 -11.70 1.85
CA VAL A 98 -6.93 -12.39 3.07
C VAL A 98 -6.17 -13.69 2.81
N LYS A 99 -6.30 -14.28 1.63
CA LYS A 99 -5.59 -15.52 1.25
C LYS A 99 -4.35 -15.26 0.40
N LEU A 100 -4.13 -14.01 -0.04
CA LEU A 100 -3.04 -13.66 -0.93
C LEU A 100 -1.69 -13.82 -0.20
N GLU A 101 -0.85 -14.72 -0.72
CA GLU A 101 0.47 -15.07 -0.19
C GLU A 101 1.59 -14.46 -1.02
N SER A 102 1.37 -14.29 -2.35
CA SER A 102 2.32 -13.71 -3.29
C SER A 102 1.62 -12.81 -4.30
N LEU A 103 2.24 -11.65 -4.57
CA LEU A 103 1.73 -10.65 -5.49
C LEU A 103 2.91 -10.08 -6.30
N ASP A 104 2.81 -10.12 -7.63
CA ASP A 104 3.78 -9.51 -8.53
C ASP A 104 3.15 -8.30 -9.24
N LEU A 105 3.72 -7.12 -9.00
CA LEU A 105 3.34 -5.83 -9.56
C LEU A 105 4.50 -5.19 -10.36
N SER A 106 5.46 -6.02 -10.79
CA SER A 106 6.64 -5.52 -11.50
C SER A 106 6.25 -4.84 -12.83
N GLY A 107 6.93 -3.76 -13.15
CA GLY A 107 6.68 -2.98 -14.36
C GLY A 107 5.52 -1.98 -14.28
N TRP A 108 4.86 -1.82 -13.11
CA TRP A 108 3.82 -0.81 -12.94
C TRP A 108 4.40 0.60 -12.92
N ASP A 109 3.79 1.50 -13.69
CA ASP A 109 4.04 2.93 -13.63
C ASP A 109 3.08 3.58 -12.64
N THR A 110 3.61 4.04 -11.50
CA THR A 110 2.85 4.68 -10.42
C THR A 110 3.03 6.20 -10.36
N SER A 111 3.69 6.78 -11.37
CA SER A 111 4.10 8.20 -11.37
C SER A 111 2.95 9.21 -11.27
N LYS A 112 1.72 8.80 -11.60
CA LYS A 112 0.52 9.65 -11.50
C LYS A 112 -0.37 9.32 -10.31
N VAL A 113 -0.03 8.31 -9.52
CA VAL A 113 -0.89 7.86 -8.41
C VAL A 113 -0.83 8.89 -7.27
N ASP A 114 -1.98 9.44 -6.91
CA ASP A 114 -2.11 10.41 -5.82
C ASP A 114 -2.70 9.79 -4.55
N SER A 115 -3.34 8.61 -4.63
CA SER A 115 -3.83 7.88 -3.47
C SER A 115 -3.53 6.40 -3.52
N MET A 116 -2.90 5.91 -2.43
CA MET A 116 -2.62 4.49 -2.16
C MET A 116 -3.25 4.04 -0.84
N SER A 117 -4.27 4.78 -0.36
CA SER A 117 -4.92 4.49 0.92
C SER A 117 -5.51 3.08 0.93
N GLY A 118 -5.20 2.31 1.99
CA GLY A 118 -5.72 0.96 2.17
C GLY A 118 -5.36 -0.06 1.09
N MET A 119 -4.40 0.22 0.20
CA MET A 119 -4.14 -0.61 -0.99
C MET A 119 -3.97 -2.09 -0.68
N PHE A 120 -3.30 -2.43 0.42
CA PHE A 120 -3.08 -3.82 0.88
C PHE A 120 -3.75 -4.10 2.23
N TYR A 121 -4.83 -3.39 2.54
CA TYR A 121 -5.55 -3.50 3.80
C TYR A 121 -6.05 -4.93 4.05
N TYR A 122 -5.64 -5.55 5.18
CA TYR A 122 -5.95 -6.94 5.56
C TYR A 122 -5.41 -8.02 4.61
N CYS A 123 -4.33 -7.79 3.87
CA CYS A 123 -3.58 -8.84 3.18
C CYS A 123 -2.77 -9.66 4.21
N ILE A 124 -3.47 -10.38 5.09
CA ILE A 124 -2.90 -10.99 6.30
C ILE A 124 -1.89 -12.11 6.05
N LYS A 125 -1.89 -12.71 4.86
CA LYS A 125 -0.98 -13.80 4.49
C LYS A 125 0.18 -13.36 3.59
N LEU A 126 0.16 -12.12 3.11
CA LEU A 126 1.22 -11.60 2.24
C LEU A 126 2.54 -11.54 3.02
N GLU A 127 3.55 -12.33 2.59
CA GLU A 127 4.82 -12.46 3.31
C GLU A 127 5.90 -11.50 2.85
N SER A 128 5.88 -11.14 1.57
CA SER A 128 6.81 -10.21 0.93
C SER A 128 6.12 -9.46 -0.19
N LEU A 129 6.63 -8.27 -0.49
CA LEU A 129 6.14 -7.43 -1.56
C LEU A 129 7.29 -6.56 -2.07
N ASP A 130 7.54 -6.58 -3.38
CA ASP A 130 8.52 -5.71 -4.01
C ASP A 130 7.83 -4.47 -4.58
N LEU A 131 8.15 -3.32 -4.02
CA LEU A 131 7.66 -1.99 -4.41
C LEU A 131 8.81 -1.03 -4.72
N SER A 132 10.03 -1.56 -4.91
CA SER A 132 11.26 -0.76 -5.06
C SER A 132 11.26 0.12 -6.30
N GLY A 133 10.52 -0.28 -7.35
CA GLY A 133 10.40 0.49 -8.59
C GLY A 133 9.31 1.57 -8.60
N TRP A 134 8.57 1.76 -7.49
CA TRP A 134 7.42 2.66 -7.48
C TRP A 134 7.83 4.13 -7.34
N ASP A 135 7.28 4.97 -8.22
CA ASP A 135 7.32 6.43 -8.06
C ASP A 135 6.14 6.88 -7.19
N THR A 136 6.44 7.37 -5.99
CA THR A 136 5.45 7.84 -5.03
C THR A 136 5.40 9.36 -4.94
N SER A 137 6.03 10.06 -5.87
CA SER A 137 6.20 11.52 -5.81
C SER A 137 4.89 12.32 -5.88
N CYS A 138 3.82 11.73 -6.46
CA CYS A 138 2.49 12.36 -6.51
C CYS A 138 1.58 11.95 -5.35
N VAL A 139 1.95 10.96 -4.52
CA VAL A 139 1.08 10.40 -3.50
C VAL A 139 0.83 11.37 -2.35
N LYS A 140 -0.45 11.62 -2.06
CA LYS A 140 -0.92 12.48 -0.96
C LYS A 140 -1.38 11.68 0.25
N SER A 141 -1.88 10.45 0.05
CA SER A 141 -2.36 9.63 1.15
C SER A 141 -1.88 8.18 1.04
N MET A 142 -1.29 7.71 2.15
CA MET A 142 -0.89 6.32 2.38
C MET A 142 -1.59 5.74 3.62
N ASP A 143 -2.75 6.34 4.02
CA ASP A 143 -3.52 5.90 5.17
C ASP A 143 -3.87 4.42 5.05
N ARG A 144 -3.59 3.64 6.11
CA ARG A 144 -3.88 2.19 6.18
C ARG A 144 -3.28 1.33 5.05
N MET A 145 -2.28 1.80 4.29
CA MET A 145 -1.79 1.10 3.10
C MET A 145 -1.43 -0.36 3.36
N PHE A 146 -0.77 -0.67 4.49
CA PHE A 146 -0.41 -2.02 4.93
C PHE A 146 -1.12 -2.44 6.21
N TYR A 147 -2.29 -1.86 6.52
CA TYR A 147 -3.01 -2.17 7.75
C TYR A 147 -3.29 -3.68 7.85
N ASN A 148 -2.82 -4.29 8.94
CA ASN A 148 -2.95 -5.73 9.23
C ASN A 148 -2.36 -6.65 8.14
N CYS A 149 -1.27 -6.24 7.47
CA CYS A 149 -0.42 -7.16 6.72
C CYS A 149 0.44 -7.96 7.71
N SER A 150 -0.24 -8.78 8.53
CA SER A 150 0.36 -9.37 9.73
C SER A 150 1.47 -10.38 9.45
N SER A 151 1.51 -11.01 8.26
CA SER A 151 2.58 -11.94 7.87
C SER A 151 3.77 -11.28 7.17
N LEU A 152 3.69 -9.98 6.87
CA LEU A 152 4.71 -9.26 6.11
C LEU A 152 6.01 -9.17 6.93
N LYS A 153 7.12 -9.70 6.38
CA LYS A 153 8.40 -9.86 7.10
C LYS A 153 9.35 -8.70 6.90
N SER A 154 9.32 -8.12 5.70
CA SER A 154 10.16 -6.98 5.30
C SER A 154 9.51 -6.18 4.19
N LEU A 155 9.85 -4.90 4.11
CA LEU A 155 9.53 -3.99 3.00
C LEU A 155 10.75 -3.13 2.74
N ASP A 156 11.13 -2.97 1.49
CA ASP A 156 12.07 -1.93 1.07
C ASP A 156 11.28 -0.73 0.53
N LEU A 157 11.31 0.36 1.27
CA LEU A 157 10.64 1.62 0.97
C LEU A 157 11.65 2.78 0.89
N SER A 158 12.94 2.47 0.80
CA SER A 158 14.02 3.45 0.84
C SER A 158 14.01 4.41 -0.35
N GLY A 159 13.49 3.95 -1.50
CA GLY A 159 13.35 4.77 -2.73
C GLY A 159 12.13 5.68 -2.77
N TRP A 160 11.24 5.62 -1.77
CA TRP A 160 9.97 6.35 -1.82
C TRP A 160 10.14 7.85 -1.58
N ASN A 161 9.55 8.65 -2.45
CA ASN A 161 9.42 10.09 -2.26
C ASN A 161 8.10 10.41 -1.54
N THR A 162 8.20 10.76 -0.26
CA THR A 162 7.03 11.06 0.58
C THR A 162 6.75 12.56 0.74
N SER A 163 7.40 13.41 -0.07
CA SER A 163 7.34 14.86 0.11
C SER A 163 5.95 15.47 -0.06
N ASN A 164 5.03 14.81 -0.76
CA ASN A 164 3.65 15.25 -0.95
C ASN A 164 2.64 14.54 -0.04
N VAL A 165 3.09 13.60 0.81
CA VAL A 165 2.19 12.83 1.65
C VAL A 165 1.69 13.67 2.83
N GLU A 166 0.37 13.73 2.98
CA GLU A 166 -0.33 14.45 4.04
C GLU A 166 -0.86 13.51 5.15
N ASN A 167 -1.16 12.25 4.81
CA ASN A 167 -1.72 11.29 5.75
C ASN A 167 -1.02 9.93 5.68
N MET A 168 -0.42 9.52 6.81
CA MET A 168 0.23 8.23 7.02
C MET A 168 -0.42 7.44 8.18
N SER A 169 -1.65 7.82 8.60
CA SER A 169 -2.32 7.17 9.73
C SER A 169 -2.48 5.67 9.48
N ARG A 170 -2.18 4.85 10.49
CA ARG A 170 -2.35 3.39 10.45
C ARG A 170 -1.59 2.65 9.36
N MET A 171 -0.60 3.30 8.70
CA MET A 171 0.06 2.73 7.52
C MET A 171 0.62 1.34 7.76
N PHE A 172 1.28 1.09 8.90
CA PHE A 172 1.83 -0.21 9.30
C PHE A 172 1.11 -0.81 10.51
N CYS A 173 -0.09 -0.33 10.84
CA CYS A 173 -0.84 -0.82 11.98
C CYS A 173 -1.06 -2.34 11.87
N ARG A 174 -0.69 -3.09 12.95
CA ARG A 174 -0.76 -4.56 13.03
C ARG A 174 0.12 -5.32 12.04
N CYS A 175 1.19 -4.71 11.53
CA CYS A 175 2.24 -5.42 10.80
C CYS A 175 3.18 -6.16 11.78
N GLY A 176 2.63 -7.14 12.48
CA GLY A 176 3.27 -7.77 13.65
C GLY A 176 4.53 -8.56 13.35
N HIS A 177 4.82 -8.96 12.11
CA HIS A 177 6.02 -9.73 11.74
C HIS A 177 7.17 -8.87 11.20
N ILE A 178 6.96 -7.59 10.92
CA ILE A 178 8.03 -6.68 10.49
C ILE A 178 9.04 -6.52 11.64
N LYS A 179 10.32 -6.73 11.34
CA LYS A 179 11.43 -6.67 12.31
C LYS A 179 12.22 -5.38 12.25
N SER A 180 12.27 -4.77 11.08
CA SER A 180 12.96 -3.52 10.80
C SER A 180 12.30 -2.80 9.62
N LEU A 181 12.36 -1.48 9.65
CA LEU A 181 11.96 -0.59 8.56
C LEU A 181 13.03 0.49 8.45
N ASP A 182 13.50 0.77 7.24
CA ASP A 182 14.30 1.96 6.98
C ASP A 182 13.40 3.03 6.38
N LEU A 183 13.15 4.06 7.17
CA LEU A 183 12.31 5.21 6.81
C LEU A 183 13.11 6.51 6.91
N SER A 184 14.45 6.43 6.95
CA SER A 184 15.35 7.56 7.15
C SER A 184 15.33 8.56 5.98
N GLY A 185 15.02 8.08 4.77
CA GLY A 185 14.91 8.91 3.56
C GLY A 185 13.57 9.65 3.42
N TRP A 186 12.60 9.42 4.31
CA TRP A 186 11.27 9.99 4.17
C TRP A 186 11.22 11.47 4.52
N ASN A 187 10.62 12.27 3.65
CA ASN A 187 10.30 13.67 3.92
C ASN A 187 8.87 13.77 4.46
N THR A 188 8.73 14.06 5.75
CA THR A 188 7.45 14.16 6.44
C THR A 188 6.96 15.58 6.64
N SER A 189 7.56 16.56 5.98
CA SER A 189 7.27 17.99 6.21
C SER A 189 5.81 18.39 5.90
N ASN A 190 5.10 17.65 5.05
CA ASN A 190 3.70 17.91 4.73
C ASN A 190 2.72 16.99 5.48
N VAL A 191 3.21 16.08 6.33
CA VAL A 191 2.36 15.13 7.02
C VAL A 191 1.61 15.79 8.18
N ASN A 192 0.30 15.63 8.18
CA ASN A 192 -0.61 16.13 9.23
C ASN A 192 -1.06 15.01 10.17
N TYR A 193 -1.16 13.78 9.70
CA TYR A 193 -1.74 12.67 10.45
C TYR A 193 -0.84 11.43 10.44
N MET A 194 -0.46 10.95 11.65
CA MET A 194 0.37 9.78 11.89
C MET A 194 -0.22 8.86 12.97
N SER A 195 -1.52 9.01 13.33
CA SER A 195 -2.12 8.20 14.38
C SER A 195 -2.05 6.71 14.08
N ASP A 196 -1.82 5.90 15.11
CA ASP A 196 -1.78 4.44 15.04
C ASP A 196 -0.75 3.85 14.04
N MET A 197 0.21 4.65 13.53
CA MET A 197 1.04 4.27 12.37
C MET A 197 1.78 2.94 12.55
N PHE A 198 2.27 2.67 13.76
CA PHE A 198 2.99 1.44 14.11
C PHE A 198 2.28 0.62 15.19
N TRP A 199 0.99 0.89 15.46
CA TRP A 199 0.25 0.12 16.46
C TRP A 199 0.31 -1.37 16.17
N GLY A 200 0.73 -2.18 17.17
CA GLY A 200 0.81 -3.64 17.05
C GLY A 200 1.99 -4.14 16.21
N CYS A 201 2.98 -3.30 15.90
CA CYS A 201 4.25 -3.74 15.30
C CYS A 201 5.12 -4.48 16.34
N GLY A 202 4.61 -5.60 16.85
CA GLY A 202 5.15 -6.29 18.03
C GLY A 202 6.55 -6.89 17.86
N ASN A 203 7.02 -7.11 16.63
CA ASN A 203 8.38 -7.62 16.36
C ASN A 203 9.39 -6.54 15.94
N LEU A 204 8.96 -5.31 15.76
CA LEU A 204 9.84 -4.18 15.46
C LEU A 204 10.76 -3.91 16.65
N LYS A 205 12.09 -3.98 16.43
CA LYS A 205 13.09 -3.89 17.50
C LYS A 205 13.71 -2.51 17.65
N SER A 206 13.90 -1.85 16.51
CA SER A 206 14.52 -0.53 16.41
C SER A 206 13.87 0.28 15.31
N LEU A 207 13.82 1.60 15.52
CA LEU A 207 13.33 2.54 14.53
C LEU A 207 14.01 3.89 14.74
N ASP A 208 14.63 4.42 13.69
CA ASP A 208 15.18 5.77 13.70
C ASP A 208 14.29 6.70 12.86
N LEU A 209 13.68 7.65 13.54
CA LEU A 209 12.80 8.67 12.96
C LEU A 209 13.33 10.08 13.21
N SER A 210 14.62 10.21 13.52
CA SER A 210 15.24 11.48 13.84
C SER A 210 15.27 12.47 12.67
N SER A 211 15.21 11.95 11.43
CA SER A 211 15.15 12.77 10.21
C SER A 211 13.76 13.35 9.94
N TRP A 212 12.72 12.89 10.65
CA TRP A 212 11.35 13.31 10.38
C TRP A 212 11.06 14.73 10.86
N ASN A 213 10.50 15.53 9.98
CA ASN A 213 9.95 16.84 10.34
C ASN A 213 8.49 16.67 10.79
N THR A 214 8.23 16.86 12.07
CA THR A 214 6.90 16.70 12.68
C THR A 214 6.17 18.00 12.95
N SER A 215 6.72 19.14 12.52
CA SER A 215 6.18 20.46 12.84
C SER A 215 4.74 20.72 12.35
N ASN A 216 4.27 19.99 11.33
CA ASN A 216 2.91 20.11 10.82
C ASN A 216 1.95 19.05 11.35
N VAL A 217 2.45 18.07 12.11
CA VAL A 217 1.63 16.95 12.58
C VAL A 217 0.62 17.40 13.64
N LYS A 218 -0.63 16.99 13.47
CA LYS A 218 -1.76 17.27 14.37
C LYS A 218 -2.12 16.08 15.24
N ASP A 219 -1.97 14.86 14.72
CA ASP A 219 -2.36 13.64 15.42
C ASP A 219 -1.26 12.58 15.36
N MET A 220 -0.73 12.22 16.55
CA MET A 220 0.22 11.14 16.81
C MET A 220 -0.35 10.12 17.80
N SER A 221 -1.68 10.12 18.05
CA SER A 221 -2.28 9.24 19.04
C SER A 221 -2.01 7.78 18.72
N CYS A 222 -1.77 6.98 19.76
CA CYS A 222 -1.58 5.53 19.66
C CYS A 222 -0.43 5.05 18.75
N MET A 223 0.50 5.93 18.35
CA MET A 223 1.46 5.66 17.27
C MET A 223 2.31 4.42 17.49
N PHE A 224 2.69 4.10 18.73
CA PHE A 224 3.54 2.95 19.08
C PHE A 224 2.88 2.01 20.10
N VAL A 225 1.54 1.99 20.17
CA VAL A 225 0.81 1.06 21.05
C VAL A 225 1.19 -0.38 20.70
N GLU A 226 1.41 -1.23 21.72
CA GLU A 226 1.75 -2.64 21.56
C GLU A 226 3.03 -2.94 20.76
N CYS A 227 3.94 -1.97 20.64
CA CYS A 227 5.29 -2.20 20.12
C CYS A 227 6.17 -2.88 21.16
N ILE A 228 5.84 -4.11 21.54
CA ILE A 228 6.39 -4.83 22.71
C ILE A 228 7.87 -5.20 22.62
N LYS A 229 8.51 -5.08 21.45
CA LYS A 229 9.95 -5.34 21.26
C LYS A 229 10.73 -4.11 20.84
N LEU A 230 10.11 -2.94 20.74
CA LEU A 230 10.75 -1.69 20.31
C LEU A 230 11.60 -1.08 21.43
N LYS A 231 12.85 -1.55 21.54
CA LYS A 231 13.78 -1.11 22.59
C LYS A 231 14.66 0.07 22.17
N SER A 232 14.82 0.29 20.88
CA SER A 232 15.60 1.40 20.32
C SER A 232 14.71 2.24 19.43
N LEU A 233 14.33 3.41 19.89
CA LEU A 233 13.54 4.38 19.15
C LEU A 233 14.27 5.72 19.23
N ASN A 234 14.49 6.38 18.09
CA ASN A 234 15.11 7.70 18.04
C ASN A 234 14.09 8.71 17.51
N LEU A 235 13.69 9.63 18.37
CA LEU A 235 12.75 10.73 18.08
C LEU A 235 13.44 12.09 18.26
N SER A 236 14.78 12.14 18.20
CA SER A 236 15.51 13.39 18.33
C SER A 236 15.16 14.32 17.17
N GLY A 237 14.84 15.56 17.48
CA GLY A 237 14.43 16.53 16.45
C GLY A 237 12.92 16.64 16.23
N TRP A 238 12.10 15.80 16.87
CA TRP A 238 10.66 15.93 16.76
C TRP A 238 10.14 17.20 17.43
N ASP A 239 9.35 17.97 16.68
CA ASP A 239 8.59 19.12 17.19
C ASP A 239 7.14 18.69 17.39
N THR A 240 6.69 18.71 18.65
CA THR A 240 5.31 18.35 19.03
C THR A 240 4.47 19.58 19.39
N SER A 241 4.94 20.78 19.11
CA SER A 241 4.27 22.02 19.50
C SER A 241 2.89 22.22 18.86
N ASN A 242 2.68 21.66 17.68
CA ASN A 242 1.43 21.74 16.90
C ASN A 242 0.55 20.49 17.02
N VAL A 243 0.93 19.51 17.87
CA VAL A 243 0.19 18.25 18.00
C VAL A 243 -1.01 18.45 18.92
N ASP A 244 -2.20 18.21 18.39
CA ASP A 244 -3.46 18.29 19.11
C ASP A 244 -3.76 16.98 19.88
N PHE A 245 -3.39 15.83 19.28
CA PHE A 245 -3.68 14.50 19.82
C PHE A 245 -2.41 13.64 19.87
N MET A 246 -1.98 13.21 21.09
CA MET A 246 -0.92 12.22 21.28
C MET A 246 -1.20 11.26 22.46
N SER A 247 -2.49 11.03 22.75
CA SER A 247 -2.88 10.11 23.82
C SER A 247 -2.45 8.67 23.52
N ASN A 248 -2.08 7.94 24.56
CA ASN A 248 -1.74 6.51 24.48
C ASN A 248 -0.57 6.15 23.53
N MET A 249 0.26 7.13 23.14
CA MET A 249 1.28 6.96 22.10
C MET A 249 2.19 5.75 22.34
N PHE A 250 2.52 5.43 23.59
CA PHE A 250 3.43 4.34 23.98
C PHE A 250 2.78 3.28 24.87
N THR A 251 1.46 3.17 24.90
CA THR A 251 0.76 2.18 25.74
C THR A 251 1.17 0.76 25.36
N ASN A 252 1.58 -0.04 26.36
CA ASN A 252 2.10 -1.41 26.18
C ASN A 252 3.28 -1.51 25.21
N SER A 253 4.06 -0.45 25.06
CA SER A 253 5.28 -0.42 24.25
C SER A 253 6.53 -0.64 25.11
N SER A 254 7.60 -1.20 24.52
CA SER A 254 8.93 -1.22 25.13
C SER A 254 9.79 -0.02 24.73
N ALA A 255 9.23 0.96 24.02
CA ALA A 255 9.94 2.18 23.66
C ALA A 255 10.35 2.95 24.91
N PRO A 256 11.55 3.56 24.93
CA PRO A 256 12.06 4.28 26.11
C PRO A 256 11.48 5.70 26.23
N TYR A 257 10.19 5.85 26.03
CA TYR A 257 9.49 7.14 26.04
C TYR A 257 8.10 7.05 26.68
N GLU A 258 7.64 8.18 27.19
CA GLU A 258 6.27 8.39 27.66
C GLU A 258 5.78 9.78 27.25
N VAL A 259 4.47 10.02 27.35
CA VAL A 259 3.86 11.33 27.13
C VAL A 259 3.50 11.95 28.47
N VAL A 260 4.12 13.08 28.80
CA VAL A 260 3.85 13.85 30.01
C VAL A 260 3.47 15.29 29.63
N ASN A 261 2.30 15.75 30.06
CA ASN A 261 1.81 17.10 29.74
C ASN A 261 1.92 17.45 28.23
N ASN A 262 1.49 16.55 27.38
CA ASN A 262 1.52 16.65 25.93
C ASN A 262 2.93 16.83 25.34
N LYS A 263 3.95 16.25 26.01
CA LYS A 263 5.34 16.21 25.54
C LYS A 263 5.89 14.80 25.61
N ILE A 264 6.73 14.45 24.62
CA ILE A 264 7.44 13.17 24.63
C ILE A 264 8.66 13.31 25.54
N VAL A 265 8.75 12.45 26.54
CA VAL A 265 9.85 12.41 27.52
C VAL A 265 10.53 11.05 27.45
N LYS A 266 11.85 11.04 27.43
CA LYS A 266 12.64 9.81 27.49
C LYS A 266 12.67 9.31 28.94
N GLN A 267 12.35 8.01 29.12
CA GLN A 267 12.47 7.29 30.39
C GLN A 267 13.93 6.93 30.73
#